data_36e57e9656a350e14b7b843f2f5a12dc
#
_entry.id   36e57e9656a350e14b7b843f2f5a12dc
#
_cell.length_a   1.000
_cell.length_b   1.000
_cell.length_c   1.000
_cell.angle_alpha   90.00
_cell.angle_beta   90.00
_cell.angle_gamma   90.00
#
_symmetry.space_group_name_H-M   'P 1'
#
loop_
_entity.id
_entity.type
_entity.pdbx_description
1 polymer ?
#
loop_
_entity_poly.entity_id
_entity_poly.type
_entity_poly.pdbx_seq_one_letter_code
_entity_poly.pdbx_strand_id
1 'polypeptide(L)'
;YGFKDDKFKYGISGKWMVDKKNRIILSAGNRRDVEQIGVSLTTSNDVLGRSFASSSFFSSGTNNKLTNVNLTNVGIAIEPAKNLVLQTNFSYRTLESASNDFSLDYFTDNTFTTTKGTLKQSEINLQAEFTPNRKTIGYGVERQDVDNNYARLFLSYSQGLKGVMKSDFDYQKV
;
A
#
# COMPACT_ATOMS: atom_id res chain seq x y z
N TYR A 1 -4.89 -19.67 7.01
CA TYR A 1 -4.98 -20.56 5.84
C TYR A 1 -6.40 -20.49 5.28
N GLY A 2 -6.53 -20.16 4.00
CA GLY A 2 -7.82 -20.12 3.32
C GLY A 2 -8.16 -21.50 2.76
N PHE A 3 -9.14 -22.15 3.32
CA PHE A 3 -9.56 -23.50 2.89
C PHE A 3 -10.15 -23.56 1.47
N LYS A 4 -10.54 -22.41 0.90
CA LYS A 4 -11.15 -22.31 -0.44
C LYS A 4 -10.14 -22.00 -1.55
N ASP A 5 -9.04 -21.37 -1.22
CA ASP A 5 -8.07 -20.83 -2.17
C ASP A 5 -6.71 -21.52 -2.08
N ASP A 6 -6.55 -22.50 -1.19
CA ASP A 6 -5.32 -23.28 -0.95
C ASP A 6 -4.04 -22.41 -0.80
N LYS A 7 -4.21 -21.12 -0.45
CA LYS A 7 -3.11 -20.16 -0.34
C LYS A 7 -2.91 -19.73 1.10
N PHE A 8 -1.65 -19.65 1.50
CA PHE A 8 -1.28 -19.14 2.81
C PHE A 8 -1.36 -17.62 2.82
N LYS A 9 -2.11 -17.07 3.80
CA LYS A 9 -2.24 -15.64 4.02
C LYS A 9 -1.31 -15.21 5.13
N TYR A 10 -0.58 -14.14 4.91
CA TYR A 10 0.35 -13.60 5.90
C TYR A 10 0.58 -12.11 5.68
N GLY A 11 1.10 -11.46 6.71
CA GLY A 11 1.61 -10.11 6.63
C GLY A 11 2.79 -9.97 7.58
N ILE A 12 3.87 -9.42 7.07
CA ILE A 12 5.05 -9.05 7.84
C ILE A 12 5.45 -7.64 7.48
N SER A 13 5.76 -6.83 8.49
CA SER A 13 6.26 -5.48 8.27
C SER A 13 7.19 -5.06 9.38
N GLY A 14 8.08 -4.13 9.07
CA GLY A 14 9.01 -3.56 10.01
C GLY A 14 9.34 -2.12 9.69
N LYS A 15 9.67 -1.36 10.73
CA LYS A 15 10.19 0.00 10.65
C LYS A 15 11.47 0.11 11.46
N TRP A 16 12.45 0.79 10.91
CA TRP A 16 13.73 1.01 11.55
C TRP A 16 14.15 2.47 11.45
N MET A 17 14.45 3.09 12.61
CA MET A 17 14.98 4.44 12.68
C MET A 17 16.51 4.39 12.49
N VAL A 18 16.97 4.93 11.36
CA VAL A 18 18.38 4.98 10.98
C VAL A 18 19.06 6.21 11.57
N ASP A 19 18.40 7.35 11.51
CA ASP A 19 18.89 8.62 12.08
C ASP A 19 17.84 9.24 13.00
N LYS A 20 18.24 9.49 14.24
CA LYS A 20 17.39 10.11 15.25
C LYS A 20 17.26 11.62 15.08
N LYS A 21 18.29 12.29 14.53
CA LYS A 21 18.31 13.75 14.41
C LYS A 21 17.31 14.23 13.35
N ASN A 22 17.36 13.66 12.15
CA ASN A 22 16.48 13.99 11.04
C ASN A 22 15.30 13.02 10.95
N ARG A 23 15.18 12.11 11.93
CA ARG A 23 14.16 11.05 11.98
C ARG A 23 14.04 10.29 10.65
N ILE A 24 15.16 9.79 10.17
CA ILE A 24 15.14 8.94 8.98
C ILE A 24 14.67 7.56 9.40
N ILE A 25 13.51 7.17 8.88
CA ILE A 25 12.85 5.90 9.17
C ILE A 25 12.74 5.11 7.87
N LEU A 26 13.32 3.92 7.86
CA LEU A 26 13.09 2.94 6.81
C LEU A 26 11.92 2.05 7.19
N SER A 27 11.13 1.67 6.21
CA SER A 27 10.02 0.75 6.37
C SER A 27 10.04 -0.29 5.26
N ALA A 28 9.67 -1.52 5.59
CA ALA A 28 9.49 -2.58 4.61
C ALA A 28 8.36 -3.49 5.05
N GLY A 29 7.63 -4.05 4.09
CA GLY A 29 6.58 -4.99 4.38
C GLY A 29 6.24 -5.86 3.17
N ASN A 30 5.74 -7.04 3.46
CA ASN A 30 5.13 -7.91 2.48
C ASN A 30 3.85 -8.50 3.06
N ARG A 31 2.79 -8.50 2.25
CA ARG A 31 1.49 -9.03 2.62
C ARG A 31 0.94 -9.89 1.48
N ARG A 32 0.40 -11.04 1.84
CA ARG A 32 -0.40 -11.87 0.95
C ARG A 32 -1.77 -12.08 1.56
N ASP A 33 -2.81 -11.69 0.83
CA ASP A 33 -4.20 -11.76 1.30
C ASP A 33 -5.16 -11.95 0.12
N VAL A 34 -6.43 -12.17 0.42
CA VAL A 34 -7.51 -12.20 -0.56
C VAL A 34 -8.37 -10.97 -0.38
N GLU A 35 -8.53 -10.21 -1.45
CA GLU A 35 -9.29 -8.97 -1.48
C GLU A 35 -10.34 -9.01 -2.60
N GLN A 36 -11.41 -8.26 -2.42
CA GLN A 36 -12.42 -8.08 -3.45
C GLN A 36 -11.97 -7.03 -4.46
N ILE A 37 -12.15 -7.28 -5.76
CA ILE A 37 -11.88 -6.27 -6.79
C ILE A 37 -12.81 -5.07 -6.62
N GLY A 38 -12.23 -3.87 -6.79
CA GLY A 38 -12.96 -2.60 -6.73
C GLY A 38 -12.93 -1.93 -5.36
N VAL A 39 -12.41 -2.59 -4.34
CA VAL A 39 -12.05 -1.91 -3.09
C VAL A 39 -10.74 -1.18 -3.32
N SER A 40 -10.76 0.14 -3.17
CA SER A 40 -9.56 0.96 -3.34
C SER A 40 -8.53 0.60 -2.27
N LEU A 41 -7.38 0.09 -2.69
CA LEU A 41 -6.23 -0.15 -1.82
C LEU A 41 -5.48 1.15 -1.48
N THR A 42 -5.99 2.28 -1.92
CA THR A 42 -5.32 3.57 -1.86
C THR A 42 -5.50 4.34 -0.56
N THR A 43 -5.89 3.72 0.52
CA THR A 43 -5.62 4.31 1.82
C THR A 43 -4.16 4.07 2.17
N SER A 44 -3.32 4.74 1.42
CA SER A 44 -1.88 4.56 1.34
C SER A 44 -1.12 4.91 2.62
N ASN A 45 -1.74 5.58 3.58
CA ASN A 45 -1.08 5.98 4.81
C ASN A 45 -1.04 4.87 5.87
N ASP A 46 -1.70 3.75 5.61
CA ASP A 46 -1.84 2.67 6.59
C ASP A 46 -1.30 1.33 6.10
N VAL A 47 -0.39 1.34 5.14
CA VAL A 47 0.22 0.10 4.62
C VAL A 47 0.89 -0.73 5.71
N LEU A 48 1.21 -0.12 6.84
CA LEU A 48 1.91 -0.77 7.94
C LEU A 48 1.16 -0.79 9.28
N GLY A 49 0.01 -0.16 9.43
CA GLY A 49 -0.52 0.07 10.76
C GLY A 49 -1.88 -0.50 11.12
N ARG A 50 -2.90 -0.37 10.30
CA ARG A 50 -4.27 -0.66 10.75
C ARG A 50 -5.15 -1.46 9.79
N SER A 51 -4.74 -1.69 8.59
CA SER A 51 -5.59 -2.26 7.53
C SER A 51 -5.66 -3.79 7.52
N PHE A 52 -5.01 -4.47 8.44
CA PHE A 52 -5.04 -5.95 8.49
C PHE A 52 -6.40 -6.55 8.82
N ALA A 53 -7.32 -5.75 9.35
CA ALA A 53 -8.53 -6.31 9.96
C ALA A 53 -9.84 -6.03 9.21
N SER A 54 -9.89 -5.10 8.27
CA SER A 54 -11.21 -4.57 7.90
C SER A 54 -11.81 -5.06 6.59
N SER A 55 -11.04 -5.61 5.67
CA SER A 55 -11.59 -5.94 4.36
C SER A 55 -12.10 -7.38 4.20
N SER A 56 -11.56 -8.32 4.96
CA SER A 56 -11.88 -9.74 4.75
C SER A 56 -12.98 -10.30 5.66
N PHE A 57 -13.28 -9.64 6.78
CA PHE A 57 -14.25 -10.19 7.76
C PHE A 57 -15.70 -9.77 7.55
N PHE A 58 -15.99 -8.73 6.80
CA PHE A 58 -17.34 -8.19 6.66
C PHE A 58 -17.97 -8.34 5.27
N SER A 59 -17.31 -9.00 4.35
CA SER A 59 -17.89 -9.33 3.05
C SER A 59 -18.68 -10.63 3.13
N SER A 60 -19.84 -10.61 3.73
CA SER A 60 -20.79 -11.74 3.74
C SER A 60 -21.74 -11.74 2.53
N GLY A 61 -21.34 -11.16 1.41
CA GLY A 61 -22.08 -11.23 0.16
C GLY A 61 -21.55 -12.36 -0.73
N THR A 62 -22.40 -12.91 -1.58
CA THR A 62 -22.08 -13.84 -2.70
C THR A 62 -21.18 -13.16 -3.74
N ASN A 63 -20.03 -12.70 -3.33
CA ASN A 63 -19.11 -11.97 -4.19
C ASN A 63 -18.02 -12.91 -4.69
N ASN A 64 -18.25 -13.45 -5.88
CA ASN A 64 -17.35 -14.39 -6.55
C ASN A 64 -16.09 -13.70 -7.14
N LYS A 65 -15.96 -12.39 -6.97
CA LYS A 65 -14.84 -11.60 -7.54
C LYS A 65 -13.68 -11.40 -6.55
N LEU A 66 -13.19 -12.49 -6.00
CA LEU A 66 -12.08 -12.49 -5.07
C LEU A 66 -10.74 -12.58 -5.81
N THR A 67 -9.77 -11.79 -5.39
CA THR A 67 -8.42 -11.78 -5.92
C THR A 67 -7.39 -12.06 -4.84
N ASN A 68 -6.41 -12.87 -5.16
CA ASN A 68 -5.20 -13.00 -4.37
C ASN A 68 -4.32 -11.78 -4.62
N VAL A 69 -3.99 -11.07 -3.56
CA VAL A 69 -3.11 -9.91 -3.59
C VAL A 69 -1.80 -10.28 -2.91
N ASN A 70 -0.69 -10.06 -3.58
CA ASN A 70 0.62 -10.03 -2.96
C ASN A 70 1.17 -8.62 -3.11
N LEU A 71 1.39 -7.94 -1.99
CA LEU A 71 1.86 -6.57 -1.92
C LEU A 71 3.19 -6.53 -1.18
N THR A 72 4.22 -6.05 -1.86
CA THR A 72 5.52 -5.71 -1.27
C THR A 72 5.68 -4.21 -1.29
N ASN A 73 6.12 -3.63 -0.19
CA ASN A 73 6.40 -2.19 -0.11
C ASN A 73 7.70 -1.93 0.65
N VAL A 74 8.40 -0.88 0.22
CA VAL A 74 9.59 -0.35 0.87
C VAL A 74 9.46 1.16 0.90
N GLY A 75 9.76 1.78 2.02
CA GLY A 75 9.62 3.22 2.18
C GLY A 75 10.74 3.84 3.00
N ILE A 76 10.92 5.12 2.78
CA ILE A 76 11.76 5.99 3.58
C ILE A 76 10.96 7.23 3.97
N ALA A 77 11.03 7.60 5.22
CA ALA A 77 10.48 8.85 5.74
C ALA A 77 11.59 9.66 6.39
N ILE A 78 11.53 10.97 6.24
CA ILE A 78 12.47 11.93 6.83
C ILE A 78 11.71 13.14 7.38
N GLU A 79 12.15 13.68 8.50
CA GLU A 79 11.63 14.91 9.09
C GLU A 79 12.73 16.00 9.04
N PRO A 80 12.90 16.69 7.87
CA PRO A 80 13.98 17.66 7.68
C PRO A 80 13.77 18.95 8.51
N ALA A 81 12.55 19.24 8.86
CA ALA A 81 12.16 20.33 9.75
C ALA A 81 11.08 19.87 10.71
N LYS A 82 10.95 20.55 11.83
CA LYS A 82 9.93 20.21 12.84
C LYS A 82 8.54 20.16 12.22
N ASN A 83 7.86 19.04 12.42
CA ASN A 83 6.50 18.78 11.93
C ASN A 83 6.33 18.78 10.40
N LEU A 84 7.44 18.71 9.63
CA LEU A 84 7.43 18.48 8.19
C LEU A 84 7.98 17.07 7.92
N VAL A 85 7.14 16.17 7.48
CA VAL A 85 7.53 14.80 7.11
C VAL A 85 7.46 14.64 5.60
N LEU A 86 8.55 14.19 5.02
CA LEU A 86 8.63 13.78 3.62
C LEU A 86 8.78 12.27 3.58
N GLN A 87 7.97 11.62 2.76
CA GLN A 87 7.96 10.16 2.65
C GLN A 87 7.96 9.73 1.19
N THR A 88 8.75 8.72 0.91
CA THR A 88 8.77 8.05 -0.39
C THR A 88 8.52 6.58 -0.16
N ASN A 89 7.56 6.00 -0.88
CA ASN A 89 7.25 4.58 -0.83
C ASN A 89 7.32 4.00 -2.25
N PHE A 90 7.97 2.87 -2.39
CA PHE A 90 7.87 2.01 -3.56
C PHE A 90 7.01 0.81 -3.20
N SER A 91 6.01 0.51 -4.02
CA SER A 91 5.15 -0.65 -3.87
C SER A 91 5.12 -1.50 -5.13
N TYR A 92 5.15 -2.80 -4.94
CA TYR A 92 4.94 -3.79 -5.99
C TYR A 92 3.77 -4.69 -5.60
N ARG A 93 2.79 -4.78 -6.49
CA ARG A 93 1.58 -5.55 -6.26
C ARG A 93 1.34 -6.53 -7.40
N THR A 94 0.97 -7.76 -7.05
CA THR A 94 0.44 -8.74 -7.99
C THR A 94 -0.99 -9.09 -7.60
N LEU A 95 -1.86 -9.19 -8.58
CA LEU A 95 -3.26 -9.60 -8.44
C LEU A 95 -3.50 -10.81 -9.33
N GLU A 96 -4.11 -11.85 -8.75
CA GLU A 96 -4.50 -13.07 -9.46
C GLU A 96 -5.92 -13.44 -9.02
N SER A 97 -6.66 -14.15 -9.85
CA SER A 97 -7.95 -14.71 -9.42
C SER A 97 -7.76 -15.63 -8.20
N ALA A 98 -8.65 -15.51 -7.23
CA ALA A 98 -8.69 -16.38 -6.05
C ALA A 98 -9.77 -17.47 -6.16
N SER A 99 -10.63 -17.41 -7.18
CA SER A 99 -11.76 -18.32 -7.39
C SER A 99 -11.71 -18.90 -8.79
N ASN A 100 -12.11 -20.15 -8.93
CA ASN A 100 -12.28 -20.79 -10.23
C ASN A 100 -13.47 -20.23 -11.04
N ASP A 101 -14.40 -19.58 -10.34
CA ASP A 101 -15.59 -19.00 -10.94
C ASP A 101 -15.39 -17.57 -11.46
N PHE A 102 -14.18 -17.02 -11.24
CA PHE A 102 -13.84 -15.68 -11.66
C PHE A 102 -12.44 -15.64 -12.27
N SER A 103 -12.34 -15.16 -13.50
CA SER A 103 -11.06 -14.91 -14.18
C SER A 103 -10.74 -13.43 -14.19
N LEU A 104 -9.51 -13.07 -13.80
CA LEU A 104 -8.98 -11.71 -13.87
C LEU A 104 -8.28 -11.52 -15.22
N ASP A 105 -8.96 -11.85 -16.32
CA ASP A 105 -8.38 -11.70 -17.65
C ASP A 105 -8.55 -10.25 -18.15
N TYR A 106 -7.48 -9.68 -18.66
CA TYR A 106 -7.50 -8.38 -19.31
C TYR A 106 -6.66 -8.40 -20.59
N PHE A 107 -7.05 -7.58 -21.55
CA PHE A 107 -6.33 -7.46 -22.80
C PHE A 107 -5.09 -6.58 -22.63
N THR A 108 -3.97 -7.02 -23.17
CA THR A 108 -2.68 -6.30 -23.09
C THR A 108 -2.39 -5.49 -24.34
N ASP A 109 -3.17 -5.68 -25.38
CA ASP A 109 -3.03 -5.03 -26.68
C ASP A 109 -4.34 -4.34 -27.12
N ASN A 110 -4.25 -3.37 -28.01
CA ASN A 110 -5.39 -2.67 -28.57
C ASN A 110 -6.16 -3.51 -29.60
N THR A 111 -5.66 -4.68 -29.98
CA THR A 111 -6.28 -5.61 -30.92
C THR A 111 -7.13 -6.65 -30.22
N PHE A 112 -7.15 -6.66 -28.89
CA PHE A 112 -7.90 -7.61 -28.04
C PHE A 112 -7.57 -9.09 -28.34
N THR A 113 -6.32 -9.35 -28.71
CA THR A 113 -5.88 -10.71 -29.08
C THR A 113 -5.13 -11.40 -27.96
N THR A 114 -4.44 -10.64 -27.09
CA THR A 114 -3.59 -11.19 -26.05
C THR A 114 -4.19 -10.89 -24.67
N THR A 115 -4.48 -11.95 -23.91
CA THR A 115 -5.01 -11.84 -22.54
C THR A 115 -3.96 -12.21 -21.51
N LYS A 116 -4.03 -11.59 -20.33
CA LYS A 116 -3.27 -11.97 -19.14
C LYS A 116 -4.20 -12.14 -17.95
N GLY A 117 -3.99 -13.23 -17.18
CA GLY A 117 -4.74 -13.51 -15.95
C GLY A 117 -4.07 -13.01 -14.67
N THR A 118 -2.90 -12.38 -14.76
CA THR A 118 -2.17 -11.83 -13.63
C THR A 118 -1.84 -10.38 -13.88
N LEU A 119 -2.30 -9.50 -13.03
CA LEU A 119 -2.02 -8.08 -13.08
C LEU A 119 -0.81 -7.76 -12.18
N LYS A 120 0.16 -7.02 -12.73
CA LYS A 120 1.36 -6.58 -12.01
C LYS A 120 1.44 -5.06 -12.04
N GLN A 121 1.70 -4.47 -10.88
CA GLN A 121 1.75 -3.03 -10.73
C GLN A 121 2.91 -2.63 -9.84
N SER A 122 3.76 -1.75 -10.34
CA SER A 122 4.78 -1.04 -9.59
C SER A 122 4.40 0.42 -9.48
N GLU A 123 4.50 0.98 -8.30
CA GLU A 123 4.13 2.37 -8.01
C GLU A 123 5.19 3.00 -7.09
N ILE A 124 5.57 4.22 -7.39
CA ILE A 124 6.26 5.10 -6.45
C ILE A 124 5.27 6.14 -5.95
N ASN A 125 5.24 6.34 -4.64
CA ASN A 125 4.41 7.34 -4.00
C ASN A 125 5.29 8.30 -3.20
N LEU A 126 5.09 9.60 -3.44
CA LEU A 126 5.75 10.71 -2.75
C LEU A 126 4.71 11.43 -1.91
N GLN A 127 5.02 11.66 -0.65
CA GLN A 127 4.13 12.34 0.28
C GLN A 127 4.88 13.43 1.04
N ALA A 128 4.20 14.54 1.25
CA ALA A 128 4.63 15.60 2.13
C ALA A 128 3.50 15.90 3.12
N GLU A 129 3.82 15.85 4.40
CA GLU A 129 2.89 16.17 5.48
C GLU A 129 3.49 17.28 6.34
N PHE A 130 2.76 18.37 6.47
CA PHE A 130 3.11 19.47 7.38
C PHE A 130 2.01 19.65 8.42
N THR A 131 2.39 19.55 9.69
CA THR A 131 1.47 19.62 10.84
C THR A 131 1.90 20.74 11.79
N PRO A 132 1.62 22.03 11.45
CA PRO A 132 2.01 23.15 12.30
C PRO A 132 1.41 22.99 13.70
N ASN A 133 2.19 23.37 14.71
CA ASN A 133 1.82 23.31 16.13
C ASN A 133 1.57 21.90 16.72
N ARG A 134 1.78 20.84 15.97
CA ARG A 134 1.71 19.49 16.50
C ARG A 134 2.73 19.27 17.60
N LYS A 135 2.28 18.74 18.74
CA LYS A 135 3.12 18.36 19.87
C LYS A 135 3.11 16.84 20.01
N THR A 136 4.27 16.24 20.03
CA THR A 136 4.42 14.78 20.14
C THR A 136 5.34 14.42 21.29
N ILE A 137 5.10 13.27 21.94
CA ILE A 137 5.97 12.64 22.91
C ILE A 137 6.44 11.29 22.39
N GLY A 138 7.60 10.86 22.85
CA GLY A 138 8.22 9.59 22.48
C GLY A 138 9.50 9.76 21.65
N TYR A 139 10.40 8.81 21.81
CA TYR A 139 11.72 8.81 21.14
C TYR A 139 11.85 7.73 20.06
N GLY A 140 10.89 6.82 20.01
CA GLY A 140 10.91 5.69 19.10
C GLY A 140 10.49 6.02 17.66
N VAL A 141 10.31 5.00 16.87
CA VAL A 141 9.76 5.08 15.50
C VAL A 141 8.37 5.71 15.54
N GLU A 142 7.54 5.29 16.49
CA GLU A 142 6.20 5.83 16.71
C GLU A 142 6.25 6.94 17.77
N ARG A 143 5.61 8.06 17.48
CA ARG A 143 5.33 9.15 18.43
C ARG A 143 3.85 9.19 18.74
N GLN A 144 3.51 9.59 19.95
CA GLN A 144 2.14 9.83 20.35
C GLN A 144 1.86 11.32 20.33
N ASP A 145 0.69 11.71 19.84
CA ASP A 145 0.24 13.08 19.90
C ASP A 145 -0.19 13.43 21.34
N VAL A 146 0.26 14.58 21.82
CA VAL A 146 -0.13 15.12 23.13
C VAL A 146 -1.49 15.79 23.03
N ASP A 147 -1.77 16.40 21.88
CA ASP A 147 -2.95 17.20 21.62
C ASP A 147 -3.34 16.99 20.15
N ASN A 148 -4.64 16.94 19.89
CA ASN A 148 -5.18 16.79 18.54
C ASN A 148 -5.58 18.13 17.90
N ASN A 149 -5.28 19.26 18.55
CA ASN A 149 -5.62 20.58 18.07
C ASN A 149 -4.51 21.16 17.18
N TYR A 150 -4.33 20.61 16.00
CA TYR A 150 -3.39 21.11 15.00
C TYR A 150 -3.96 20.96 13.58
N ALA A 151 -3.54 21.87 12.69
CA ALA A 151 -3.84 21.73 11.26
C ALA A 151 -2.94 20.69 10.62
N ARG A 152 -3.44 20.02 9.59
CA ARG A 152 -2.69 19.05 8.79
C ARG A 152 -2.78 19.43 7.33
N LEU A 153 -1.64 19.70 6.72
CA LEU A 153 -1.50 19.89 5.28
C LEU A 153 -0.87 18.62 4.71
N PHE A 154 -1.51 18.04 3.74
CA PHE A 154 -1.08 16.78 3.13
C PHE A 154 -1.06 16.91 1.61
N LEU A 155 0.05 16.52 1.00
CA LEU A 155 0.23 16.41 -0.44
C LEU A 155 0.72 15.01 -0.76
N SER A 156 0.12 14.39 -1.76
CA SER A 156 0.52 13.06 -2.23
C SER A 156 0.61 13.05 -3.75
N TYR A 157 1.64 12.42 -4.27
CA TYR A 157 1.82 12.15 -5.69
C TYR A 157 2.19 10.69 -5.88
N SER A 158 1.51 10.00 -6.78
CA SER A 158 1.82 8.61 -7.14
C SER A 158 2.05 8.48 -8.63
N GLN A 159 3.08 7.71 -8.97
CA GLN A 159 3.43 7.36 -10.34
C GLN A 159 3.48 5.84 -10.49
N GLY A 160 2.64 5.31 -11.38
CA GLY A 160 2.77 3.93 -11.87
C GLY A 160 3.98 3.81 -12.80
N LEU A 161 4.75 2.75 -12.64
CA LEU A 161 6.00 2.53 -13.36
C LEU A 161 5.86 1.34 -14.31
N LYS A 162 5.41 1.59 -15.55
CA LYS A 162 5.30 0.53 -16.56
C LYS A 162 6.66 -0.08 -16.88
N GLY A 163 6.71 -1.41 -16.95
CA GLY A 163 7.93 -2.17 -17.26
C GLY A 163 8.80 -2.48 -16.05
N VAL A 164 8.75 -1.70 -14.97
CA VAL A 164 9.48 -1.99 -13.72
C VAL A 164 8.87 -3.21 -13.07
N MET A 165 9.67 -4.26 -12.82
CA MET A 165 9.22 -5.56 -12.31
C MET A 165 8.08 -6.18 -13.15
N LYS A 166 8.08 -5.90 -14.47
CA LYS A 166 7.02 -6.31 -15.41
C LYS A 166 5.65 -5.70 -15.09
N SER A 167 5.63 -4.49 -14.54
CA SER A 167 4.39 -3.73 -14.32
C SER A 167 3.69 -3.43 -15.63
N ASP A 168 2.37 -3.57 -15.63
CA ASP A 168 1.53 -3.45 -16.82
C ASP A 168 1.03 -2.02 -17.04
N PHE A 169 1.10 -1.13 -16.03
CA PHE A 169 0.42 0.17 -16.04
C PHE A 169 1.38 1.35 -15.86
N ASP A 170 1.06 2.42 -16.60
CA ASP A 170 1.60 3.76 -16.43
C ASP A 170 0.45 4.71 -16.09
N TYR A 171 0.56 5.44 -15.00
CA TYR A 171 -0.44 6.41 -14.55
C TYR A 171 0.15 7.39 -13.54
N GLN A 172 -0.53 8.52 -13.39
CA GLN A 172 -0.20 9.54 -12.41
C GLN A 172 -1.45 9.88 -11.58
N LYS A 173 -1.25 10.12 -10.28
CA LYS A 173 -2.28 10.57 -9.35
C LYS A 173 -1.71 11.68 -8.46
N VAL A 174 -2.49 12.69 -8.19
CA VAL A 174 -2.21 13.78 -7.27
C VAL A 174 -3.28 13.84 -6.19
#